data_22247c81b54a9497dfbb9e7a5a02947a
#
_entry.id   22247c81b54a9497dfbb9e7a5a02947a
#
_cell.length_a   1.000
_cell.length_b   1.000
_cell.length_c   1.000
_cell.angle_alpha   90.00
_cell.angle_beta   90.00
_cell.angle_gamma   90.00
#
_symmetry.space_group_name_H-M   'P 1'
#
loop_
_entity.id
_entity.type
_entity.pdbx_description
1 polymer ?
#
loop_
_entity_poly.entity_id
_entity_poly.type
_entity_poly.pdbx_seq_one_letter_code
_entity_poly.pdbx_strand_id
1 'polypeptide(L)'
;MYMNIRTIILDFDGTMGDSRSLIVRTLQQTISKCRLPRRTDEECAATIGLPLYQAFVSMFGISDAEGQRCADTYRRIFMENKQEMTVKPFPNVIDTIRKLKSSGKTLAIASSRSRQSLVEYVEQYDILDCISCIVASDDVEKAKPAPDMVLRVLEIIGGTPDTTLTVGDMTYDIDMGRAAGTLTCGVTYGNGTREDLSDADFLIDDFSELMSLL
;
A
#
# COMPACT_ATOMS: atom_id res chain seq x y z
N MET A 1 -9.94 26.41 -6.73
CA MET A 1 -10.67 25.61 -7.76
C MET A 1 -10.89 24.24 -7.13
N TYR A 2 -12.11 23.85 -6.81
CA TYR A 2 -12.38 22.52 -6.25
C TYR A 2 -12.07 21.48 -7.32
N MET A 3 -11.19 20.53 -7.01
CA MET A 3 -10.89 19.44 -7.92
C MET A 3 -12.06 18.47 -7.95
N ASN A 4 -12.45 18.03 -9.16
CA ASN A 4 -13.57 17.10 -9.31
C ASN A 4 -13.11 15.65 -9.08
N ILE A 5 -12.47 15.38 -7.93
CA ILE A 5 -12.07 14.03 -7.56
C ILE A 5 -13.31 13.23 -7.16
N ARG A 6 -13.55 12.11 -7.84
CA ARG A 6 -14.65 11.19 -7.60
C ARG A 6 -14.20 9.88 -7.00
N THR A 7 -13.00 9.44 -7.38
CA THR A 7 -12.40 8.17 -6.96
C THR A 7 -11.15 8.41 -6.15
N ILE A 8 -10.97 7.64 -5.08
CA ILE A 8 -9.76 7.64 -4.25
C ILE A 8 -9.26 6.20 -4.18
N ILE A 9 -8.05 5.97 -4.65
CA ILE A 9 -7.37 4.68 -4.61
C ILE A 9 -6.32 4.74 -3.52
N LEU A 10 -6.45 3.87 -2.53
CA LEU A 10 -5.64 3.86 -1.32
C LEU A 10 -4.65 2.70 -1.34
N ASP A 11 -3.40 2.93 -1.02
CA ASP A 11 -2.53 1.86 -0.54
C ASP A 11 -2.91 1.43 0.88
N PHE A 12 -2.39 0.29 1.34
CA PHE A 12 -2.68 -0.26 2.67
C PHE A 12 -1.52 -0.09 3.66
N ASP A 13 -0.33 -0.63 3.33
CA ASP A 13 0.81 -0.69 4.26
C ASP A 13 1.52 0.66 4.39
N GLY A 14 1.46 1.29 5.56
CA GLY A 14 2.01 2.62 5.77
C GLY A 14 1.05 3.76 5.41
N THR A 15 -0.08 3.44 4.77
CA THR A 15 -1.11 4.42 4.38
C THR A 15 -2.38 4.28 5.20
N MET A 16 -3.02 3.11 5.17
CA MET A 16 -4.21 2.80 5.98
C MET A 16 -3.83 2.09 7.28
N GLY A 17 -2.92 1.13 7.21
CA GLY A 17 -2.52 0.26 8.32
C GLY A 17 -1.08 0.49 8.76
N ASP A 18 -0.87 0.67 10.07
CA ASP A 18 0.46 0.70 10.70
C ASP A 18 1.02 -0.72 10.81
N SER A 19 1.58 -1.19 9.71
CA SER A 19 2.09 -2.55 9.55
C SER A 19 3.62 -2.65 9.62
N ARG A 20 4.34 -1.51 9.69
CA ARG A 20 5.81 -1.46 9.62
C ARG A 20 6.47 -2.45 10.58
N SER A 21 6.09 -2.44 11.85
CA SER A 21 6.72 -3.28 12.87
C SER A 21 6.55 -4.78 12.59
N LEU A 22 5.35 -5.20 12.15
CA LEU A 22 5.08 -6.59 11.78
C LEU A 22 5.87 -7.01 10.54
N ILE A 23 5.91 -6.17 9.51
CA ILE A 23 6.60 -6.47 8.25
C ILE A 23 8.11 -6.54 8.50
N VAL A 24 8.70 -5.54 9.16
CA VAL A 24 10.15 -5.49 9.44
C VAL A 24 10.59 -6.67 10.29
N ARG A 25 9.86 -6.98 11.39
CA ARG A 25 10.15 -8.18 12.22
C ARG A 25 10.14 -9.45 11.36
N THR A 26 9.16 -9.59 10.48
CA THR A 26 9.03 -10.77 9.61
C THR A 26 10.16 -10.85 8.58
N LEU A 27 10.55 -9.72 7.98
CA LEU A 27 11.71 -9.63 7.07
C LEU A 27 13.00 -10.05 7.79
N GLN A 28 13.26 -9.52 8.98
CA GLN A 28 14.46 -9.85 9.77
C GLN A 28 14.54 -11.34 10.10
N GLN A 29 13.43 -11.95 10.52
CA GLN A 29 13.37 -13.38 10.77
C GLN A 29 13.58 -14.22 9.51
N THR A 30 13.02 -13.76 8.37
CA THR A 30 13.19 -14.41 7.07
C THR A 30 14.64 -14.33 6.60
N ILE A 31 15.27 -13.15 6.70
CA ILE A 31 16.68 -12.92 6.39
C ILE A 31 17.56 -13.91 7.16
N SER A 32 17.33 -14.02 8.47
CA SER A 32 18.04 -14.97 9.32
C SER A 32 17.81 -16.43 8.91
N LYS A 33 16.55 -16.82 8.64
CA LYS A 33 16.15 -18.17 8.27
C LYS A 33 16.72 -18.60 6.92
N CYS A 34 16.77 -17.66 5.96
CA CYS A 34 17.36 -17.86 4.64
C CYS A 34 18.89 -17.70 4.61
N ARG A 35 19.52 -17.41 5.75
CA ARG A 35 20.98 -17.19 5.89
C ARG A 35 21.49 -16.07 4.98
N LEU A 36 20.70 -15.02 4.77
CA LEU A 36 21.08 -13.84 4.02
C LEU A 36 21.88 -12.86 4.89
N PRO A 37 22.68 -11.96 4.29
CA PRO A 37 23.39 -10.91 5.02
C PRO A 37 22.41 -10.05 5.82
N ARG A 38 22.81 -9.60 7.02
CA ARG A 38 21.97 -8.72 7.85
C ARG A 38 21.63 -7.41 7.12
N ARG A 39 20.44 -6.89 7.41
CA ARG A 39 19.96 -5.58 7.00
C ARG A 39 19.46 -4.80 8.21
N THR A 40 19.49 -3.48 8.14
CA THR A 40 18.86 -2.64 9.17
C THR A 40 17.34 -2.67 9.05
N ASP A 41 16.63 -2.18 10.05
CA ASP A 41 15.18 -2.05 9.99
C ASP A 41 14.75 -1.04 8.94
N GLU A 42 15.54 0.02 8.72
CA GLU A 42 15.33 1.03 7.68
C GLU A 42 15.49 0.44 6.27
N GLU A 43 16.54 -0.38 6.04
CA GLU A 43 16.71 -1.08 4.76
C GLU A 43 15.54 -2.03 4.47
N CYS A 44 15.04 -2.72 5.48
CA CYS A 44 13.85 -3.56 5.36
C CYS A 44 12.60 -2.72 5.06
N ALA A 45 12.39 -1.63 5.81
CA ALA A 45 11.23 -0.78 5.64
C ALA A 45 11.17 -0.10 4.27
N ALA A 46 12.31 0.27 3.70
CA ALA A 46 12.41 0.86 2.36
C ALA A 46 11.88 -0.06 1.24
N THR A 47 11.70 -1.36 1.50
CA THR A 47 11.12 -2.30 0.54
C THR A 47 9.62 -2.54 0.71
N ILE A 48 9.00 -1.93 1.73
CA ILE A 48 7.55 -2.02 1.92
C ILE A 48 6.86 -1.35 0.73
N GLY A 49 5.86 -2.01 0.16
CA GLY A 49 5.18 -1.55 -1.06
C GLY A 49 5.63 -2.27 -2.33
N LEU A 50 6.84 -2.85 -2.36
CA LEU A 50 7.25 -3.74 -3.45
C LEU A 50 6.56 -5.11 -3.38
N PRO A 51 6.43 -5.82 -4.51
CA PRO A 51 6.14 -7.25 -4.50
C PRO A 51 7.16 -8.00 -3.63
N LEU A 52 6.68 -8.91 -2.79
CA LEU A 52 7.49 -9.53 -1.74
C LEU A 52 8.78 -10.19 -2.26
N TYR A 53 8.74 -10.90 -3.41
CA TYR A 53 9.95 -11.49 -3.97
C TYR A 53 10.94 -10.44 -4.45
N GLN A 54 10.43 -9.33 -5.03
CA GLN A 54 11.26 -8.23 -5.50
C GLN A 54 11.94 -7.48 -4.34
N ALA A 55 11.30 -7.40 -3.18
CA ALA A 55 11.92 -6.86 -1.98
C ALA A 55 13.22 -7.62 -1.64
N PHE A 56 13.23 -8.96 -1.70
CA PHE A 56 14.43 -9.77 -1.47
C PHE A 56 15.45 -9.63 -2.61
N VAL A 57 14.99 -9.64 -3.87
CA VAL A 57 15.87 -9.44 -5.04
C VAL A 57 16.58 -8.09 -4.94
N SER A 58 15.84 -7.02 -4.66
CA SER A 58 16.38 -5.66 -4.53
C SER A 58 17.38 -5.54 -3.36
N MET A 59 17.05 -6.08 -2.18
CA MET A 59 17.92 -6.01 -1.01
C MET A 59 19.24 -6.78 -1.16
N PHE A 60 19.23 -7.90 -1.89
CA PHE A 60 20.35 -8.85 -1.84
C PHE A 60 21.00 -9.14 -3.18
N GLY A 61 20.45 -8.65 -4.31
CA GLY A 61 20.97 -8.96 -5.64
C GLY A 61 20.89 -10.45 -6.01
N ILE A 62 19.94 -11.17 -5.43
CA ILE A 62 19.69 -12.59 -5.69
C ILE A 62 18.77 -12.78 -6.89
N SER A 63 18.72 -13.99 -7.43
CA SER A 63 17.82 -14.34 -8.54
C SER A 63 16.33 -14.30 -8.12
N ASP A 64 15.44 -14.11 -9.09
CA ASP A 64 13.98 -14.14 -8.85
C ASP A 64 13.53 -15.46 -8.19
N ALA A 65 14.10 -16.58 -8.61
CA ALA A 65 13.81 -17.88 -8.00
C ALA A 65 14.22 -17.96 -6.52
N GLU A 66 15.33 -17.32 -6.14
CA GLU A 66 15.75 -17.20 -4.73
C GLU A 66 14.87 -16.23 -3.97
N GLY A 67 14.54 -15.08 -4.57
CA GLY A 67 13.58 -14.13 -4.03
C GLY A 67 12.24 -14.78 -3.73
N GLN A 68 11.73 -15.63 -4.66
CA GLN A 68 10.48 -16.37 -4.44
C GLN A 68 10.57 -17.36 -3.27
N ARG A 69 11.69 -18.10 -3.10
CA ARG A 69 11.89 -18.97 -1.93
C ARG A 69 11.91 -18.20 -0.61
N CYS A 70 12.51 -17.00 -0.61
CA CYS A 70 12.49 -16.12 0.55
C CYS A 70 11.06 -15.62 0.82
N ALA A 71 10.32 -15.24 -0.22
CA ALA A 71 8.93 -14.82 -0.10
C ALA A 71 8.03 -15.93 0.49
N ASP A 72 8.22 -17.18 0.09
CA ASP A 72 7.47 -18.32 0.65
C ASP A 72 7.81 -18.55 2.12
N THR A 73 9.08 -18.34 2.50
CA THR A 73 9.52 -18.41 3.90
C THR A 73 8.92 -17.27 4.71
N TYR A 74 8.90 -16.05 4.16
CA TYR A 74 8.27 -14.88 4.77
C TYR A 74 6.79 -15.12 5.05
N ARG A 75 6.02 -15.62 4.07
CA ARG A 75 4.58 -15.89 4.23
C ARG A 75 4.28 -16.79 5.42
N ARG A 76 5.08 -17.84 5.63
CA ARG A 76 4.93 -18.74 6.79
C ARG A 76 5.20 -18.01 8.11
N ILE A 77 6.31 -17.28 8.19
CA ILE A 77 6.68 -16.53 9.39
C ILE A 77 5.67 -15.41 9.67
N PHE A 78 5.17 -14.76 8.61
CA PHE A 78 4.16 -13.71 8.74
C PHE A 78 2.86 -14.23 9.40
N MET A 79 2.41 -15.42 9.02
CA MET A 79 1.22 -16.03 9.63
C MET A 79 1.41 -16.34 11.13
N GLU A 80 2.63 -16.68 11.55
CA GLU A 80 2.98 -16.86 12.97
C GLU A 80 2.98 -15.50 13.70
N ASN A 81 3.70 -14.52 13.17
CA ASN A 81 3.81 -13.18 13.77
C ASN A 81 2.46 -12.45 13.86
N LYS A 82 1.58 -12.62 12.86
CA LYS A 82 0.25 -12.01 12.82
C LYS A 82 -0.64 -12.44 14.00
N GLN A 83 -0.39 -13.58 14.61
CA GLN A 83 -1.12 -14.03 15.81
C GLN A 83 -0.71 -13.24 17.06
N GLU A 84 0.52 -12.71 17.07
CA GLU A 84 1.07 -11.95 18.20
C GLU A 84 0.99 -10.43 18.02
N MET A 85 0.95 -9.98 16.78
CA MET A 85 1.04 -8.56 16.44
C MET A 85 -0.16 -8.12 15.61
N THR A 86 -0.88 -7.11 16.09
CA THR A 86 -2.04 -6.54 15.40
C THR A 86 -1.60 -5.34 14.57
N VAL A 87 -1.99 -5.30 13.31
CA VAL A 87 -1.90 -4.09 12.47
C VAL A 87 -3.10 -3.20 12.81
N LYS A 88 -2.84 -2.03 13.37
CA LYS A 88 -3.88 -1.04 13.67
C LYS A 88 -4.03 -0.06 12.51
N PRO A 89 -5.22 0.50 12.28
CA PRO A 89 -5.34 1.62 11.35
C PRO A 89 -4.58 2.83 11.91
N PHE A 90 -4.00 3.64 11.02
CA PHE A 90 -3.47 4.93 11.43
C PHE A 90 -4.59 5.84 11.99
N PRO A 91 -4.25 6.88 12.77
CA PRO A 91 -5.22 7.83 13.27
C PRO A 91 -6.11 8.39 12.15
N ASN A 92 -7.37 8.60 12.45
CA ASN A 92 -8.38 9.20 11.56
C ASN A 92 -8.72 8.41 10.27
N VAL A 93 -8.05 7.29 9.95
CA VAL A 93 -8.28 6.52 8.70
C VAL A 93 -9.73 6.05 8.61
N ILE A 94 -10.23 5.37 9.63
CA ILE A 94 -11.58 4.77 9.60
C ILE A 94 -12.66 5.84 9.47
N ASP A 95 -12.58 6.90 10.29
CA ASP A 95 -13.56 7.99 10.28
C ASP A 95 -13.56 8.74 8.95
N THR A 96 -12.37 8.97 8.38
CA THR A 96 -12.25 9.66 7.09
C THR A 96 -12.78 8.81 5.96
N ILE A 97 -12.50 7.51 5.92
CA ILE A 97 -13.06 6.58 4.92
C ILE A 97 -14.59 6.60 4.95
N ARG A 98 -15.19 6.53 6.14
CA ARG A 98 -16.66 6.60 6.28
C ARG A 98 -17.24 7.94 5.82
N LYS A 99 -16.56 9.06 6.14
CA LYS A 99 -16.96 10.41 5.67
C LYS A 99 -16.84 10.54 4.16
N LEU A 100 -15.75 10.07 3.56
CA LEU A 100 -15.55 10.06 2.11
C LEU A 100 -16.66 9.26 1.40
N LYS A 101 -16.96 8.06 1.89
CA LYS A 101 -18.06 7.24 1.39
C LYS A 101 -19.41 7.97 1.48
N SER A 102 -19.69 8.58 2.64
CA SER A 102 -20.94 9.32 2.88
C SER A 102 -21.06 10.56 1.99
N SER A 103 -19.93 11.17 1.57
CA SER A 103 -19.91 12.28 0.63
C SER A 103 -20.01 11.86 -0.84
N GLY A 104 -20.25 10.57 -1.12
CA GLY A 104 -20.44 10.03 -2.45
C GLY A 104 -19.16 9.70 -3.22
N LYS A 105 -18.02 9.67 -2.55
CA LYS A 105 -16.75 9.25 -3.18
C LYS A 105 -16.70 7.73 -3.37
N THR A 106 -16.11 7.29 -4.45
CA THR A 106 -15.77 5.88 -4.71
C THR A 106 -14.41 5.60 -4.12
N LEU A 107 -14.32 4.60 -3.23
CA LEU A 107 -13.07 4.22 -2.57
C LEU A 107 -12.64 2.83 -3.05
N ALA A 108 -11.37 2.69 -3.37
CA ALA A 108 -10.76 1.43 -3.76
C ALA A 108 -9.40 1.24 -3.07
N ILE A 109 -8.93 0.01 -3.02
CA ILE A 109 -7.61 -0.33 -2.49
C ILE A 109 -6.75 -0.91 -3.62
N ALA A 110 -5.50 -0.43 -3.73
CA ALA A 110 -4.48 -0.99 -4.60
C ALA A 110 -3.19 -1.23 -3.79
N SER A 111 -2.88 -2.49 -3.48
CA SER A 111 -1.78 -2.82 -2.58
C SER A 111 -1.00 -4.06 -3.02
N SER A 112 0.30 -4.08 -2.70
CA SER A 112 1.19 -5.22 -2.97
C SER A 112 0.97 -6.42 -2.04
N ARG A 113 0.01 -6.34 -1.11
CA ARG A 113 -0.46 -7.49 -0.32
C ARG A 113 -1.26 -8.48 -1.17
N SER A 114 -1.39 -9.72 -0.67
CA SER A 114 -2.36 -10.67 -1.22
C SER A 114 -3.80 -10.23 -0.94
N ARG A 115 -4.71 -10.55 -1.85
CA ARG A 115 -6.15 -10.24 -1.72
C ARG A 115 -6.73 -10.75 -0.40
N GLN A 116 -6.42 -11.98 -0.02
CA GLN A 116 -6.91 -12.55 1.24
C GLN A 116 -6.52 -11.69 2.44
N SER A 117 -5.26 -11.26 2.53
CA SER A 117 -4.77 -10.43 3.63
C SER A 117 -5.46 -9.08 3.69
N LEU A 118 -5.71 -8.43 2.53
CA LEU A 118 -6.41 -7.15 2.47
C LEU A 118 -7.86 -7.26 2.94
N VAL A 119 -8.60 -8.27 2.47
CA VAL A 119 -9.99 -8.50 2.87
C VAL A 119 -10.09 -8.69 4.39
N GLU A 120 -9.22 -9.53 4.98
CA GLU A 120 -9.19 -9.75 6.42
C GLU A 120 -9.00 -8.45 7.23
N TYR A 121 -8.10 -7.53 6.78
CA TYR A 121 -7.91 -6.25 7.49
C TYR A 121 -9.07 -5.28 7.26
N VAL A 122 -9.62 -5.21 6.07
CA VAL A 122 -10.76 -4.34 5.76
C VAL A 122 -12.01 -4.76 6.56
N GLU A 123 -12.21 -6.08 6.73
CA GLU A 123 -13.24 -6.64 7.62
C GLU A 123 -12.95 -6.32 9.10
N GLN A 124 -11.70 -6.53 9.55
CA GLN A 124 -11.28 -6.21 10.91
C GLN A 124 -11.47 -4.73 11.26
N TYR A 125 -11.30 -3.83 10.28
CA TYR A 125 -11.49 -2.40 10.42
C TYR A 125 -12.95 -1.96 10.30
N ASP A 126 -13.85 -2.87 9.97
CA ASP A 126 -15.29 -2.60 9.78
C ASP A 126 -15.54 -1.49 8.74
N ILE A 127 -14.88 -1.62 7.57
CA ILE A 127 -14.98 -0.68 6.44
C ILE A 127 -15.19 -1.37 5.09
N LEU A 128 -15.50 -2.67 5.08
CA LEU A 128 -15.66 -3.42 3.83
C LEU A 128 -16.78 -2.82 2.95
N ASP A 129 -17.86 -2.35 3.54
CA ASP A 129 -18.99 -1.69 2.87
C ASP A 129 -18.63 -0.32 2.28
N CYS A 130 -17.54 0.29 2.75
CA CYS A 130 -17.02 1.55 2.21
C CYS A 130 -16.18 1.34 0.94
N ILE A 131 -15.58 0.17 0.75
CA ILE A 131 -14.63 -0.13 -0.32
C ILE A 131 -15.34 -0.73 -1.53
N SER A 132 -15.28 -0.06 -2.68
CA SER A 132 -15.93 -0.49 -3.92
C SER A 132 -15.20 -1.63 -4.62
N CYS A 133 -13.86 -1.67 -4.55
CA CYS A 133 -13.07 -2.79 -5.02
C CYS A 133 -11.68 -2.82 -4.36
N ILE A 134 -11.08 -3.99 -4.38
CA ILE A 134 -9.70 -4.23 -3.92
C ILE A 134 -8.93 -4.84 -5.10
N VAL A 135 -7.79 -4.25 -5.44
CA VAL A 135 -6.82 -4.81 -6.38
C VAL A 135 -5.53 -5.11 -5.60
N ALA A 136 -5.16 -6.37 -5.59
CA ALA A 136 -4.02 -6.91 -4.87
C ALA A 136 -2.89 -7.29 -5.83
N SER A 137 -1.73 -7.67 -5.29
CA SER A 137 -0.62 -8.16 -6.10
C SER A 137 -0.98 -9.37 -6.98
N ASP A 138 -1.95 -10.16 -6.54
CA ASP A 138 -2.38 -11.39 -7.21
C ASP A 138 -3.31 -11.13 -8.42
N ASP A 139 -3.73 -9.87 -8.62
CA ASP A 139 -4.74 -9.50 -9.63
C ASP A 139 -4.14 -8.85 -10.89
N VAL A 140 -2.83 -8.62 -10.90
CA VAL A 140 -2.12 -7.92 -11.99
C VAL A 140 -0.82 -8.63 -12.38
N GLU A 141 -0.39 -8.43 -13.61
CA GLU A 141 0.91 -8.96 -14.06
C GLU A 141 2.08 -8.12 -13.54
N LYS A 142 1.91 -6.79 -13.52
CA LYS A 142 2.93 -5.85 -13.06
C LYS A 142 2.42 -5.09 -11.85
N ALA A 143 3.11 -5.29 -10.73
CA ALA A 143 2.83 -4.56 -9.51
C ALA A 143 3.51 -3.18 -9.50
N LYS A 144 3.31 -2.41 -8.44
CA LYS A 144 3.98 -1.12 -8.18
C LYS A 144 5.48 -1.18 -8.51
N PRO A 145 6.03 -0.20 -9.20
CA PRO A 145 5.47 1.10 -9.58
C PRO A 145 4.70 1.12 -10.92
N ALA A 146 4.43 -0.03 -11.56
CA ALA A 146 3.64 -0.09 -12.79
C ALA A 146 2.19 0.36 -12.55
N PRO A 147 1.51 0.97 -13.54
CA PRO A 147 0.16 1.52 -13.40
C PRO A 147 -0.94 0.48 -13.32
N ASP A 148 -0.63 -0.79 -13.51
CA ASP A 148 -1.58 -1.89 -13.77
C ASP A 148 -2.66 -1.99 -12.68
N MET A 149 -2.29 -1.82 -11.40
CA MET A 149 -3.26 -1.88 -10.30
C MET A 149 -4.26 -0.73 -10.36
N VAL A 150 -3.81 0.50 -10.62
CA VAL A 150 -4.68 1.67 -10.75
C VAL A 150 -5.57 1.52 -11.96
N LEU A 151 -5.02 1.14 -13.11
CA LEU A 151 -5.79 0.91 -14.34
C LEU A 151 -6.84 -0.19 -14.14
N ARG A 152 -6.50 -1.26 -13.42
CA ARG A 152 -7.44 -2.33 -13.09
C ARG A 152 -8.56 -1.85 -12.17
N VAL A 153 -8.27 -1.01 -11.17
CA VAL A 153 -9.30 -0.37 -10.35
C VAL A 153 -10.25 0.44 -11.24
N LEU A 154 -9.70 1.32 -12.09
CA LEU A 154 -10.49 2.19 -12.96
C LEU A 154 -11.39 1.38 -13.92
N GLU A 155 -10.88 0.27 -14.46
CA GLU A 155 -11.67 -0.65 -15.29
C GLU A 155 -12.86 -1.23 -14.52
N ILE A 156 -12.63 -1.72 -13.28
CA ILE A 156 -13.67 -2.35 -12.46
C ILE A 156 -14.78 -1.36 -12.09
N ILE A 157 -14.41 -0.12 -11.73
CA ILE A 157 -15.40 0.88 -11.25
C ILE A 157 -15.96 1.77 -12.35
N GLY A 158 -15.45 1.67 -13.58
CA GLY A 158 -15.82 2.58 -14.68
C GLY A 158 -15.33 4.02 -14.44
N GLY A 159 -14.20 4.18 -13.76
CA GLY A 159 -13.61 5.49 -13.44
C GLY A 159 -12.66 6.01 -14.52
N THR A 160 -12.24 7.27 -14.40
CA THR A 160 -11.27 7.91 -15.29
C THR A 160 -10.10 8.49 -14.49
N PRO A 161 -8.87 8.51 -15.04
CA PRO A 161 -7.69 9.00 -14.32
C PRO A 161 -7.84 10.46 -13.85
N ASP A 162 -8.38 11.34 -14.67
CA ASP A 162 -8.55 12.78 -14.43
C ASP A 162 -9.47 13.13 -13.25
N THR A 163 -10.28 12.17 -12.78
CA THR A 163 -11.15 12.31 -11.61
C THR A 163 -10.74 11.41 -10.45
N THR A 164 -9.49 10.90 -10.48
CA THR A 164 -8.98 9.93 -9.52
C THR A 164 -7.76 10.46 -8.78
N LEU A 165 -7.71 10.20 -7.48
CA LEU A 165 -6.57 10.45 -6.60
C LEU A 165 -6.00 9.12 -6.11
N THR A 166 -4.71 8.88 -6.37
CA THR A 166 -3.97 7.75 -5.79
C THR A 166 -3.22 8.23 -4.54
N VAL A 167 -3.38 7.51 -3.43
CA VAL A 167 -2.84 7.87 -2.12
C VAL A 167 -1.93 6.76 -1.63
N GLY A 168 -0.72 7.10 -1.22
CA GLY A 168 0.26 6.15 -0.69
C GLY A 168 1.38 6.81 0.09
N ASP A 169 2.21 6.02 0.73
CA ASP A 169 3.31 6.47 1.58
C ASP A 169 4.70 6.22 1.00
N MET A 170 4.79 5.57 -0.15
CA MET A 170 6.06 5.25 -0.82
C MET A 170 6.12 5.83 -2.23
N THR A 171 7.34 6.06 -2.72
CA THR A 171 7.57 6.48 -4.12
C THR A 171 6.88 5.56 -5.12
N TYR A 172 6.82 4.26 -4.84
CA TYR A 172 6.15 3.26 -5.69
C TYR A 172 4.65 3.55 -5.90
N ASP A 173 3.97 4.16 -4.92
CA ASP A 173 2.56 4.55 -5.01
C ASP A 173 2.39 5.77 -5.89
N ILE A 174 3.28 6.75 -5.69
CA ILE A 174 3.29 7.99 -6.47
C ILE A 174 3.59 7.70 -7.93
N ASP A 175 4.62 6.90 -8.20
CA ASP A 175 5.00 6.51 -9.55
C ASP A 175 3.88 5.72 -10.25
N MET A 176 3.24 4.78 -9.55
CA MET A 176 2.09 4.02 -10.05
C MET A 176 0.93 4.97 -10.43
N GLY A 177 0.57 5.91 -9.55
CA GLY A 177 -0.50 6.88 -9.80
C GLY A 177 -0.19 7.78 -10.99
N ARG A 178 1.02 8.35 -11.04
CA ARG A 178 1.49 9.20 -12.14
C ARG A 178 1.51 8.44 -13.48
N ALA A 179 2.02 7.21 -13.47
CA ALA A 179 2.06 6.36 -14.67
C ALA A 179 0.65 6.02 -15.18
N ALA A 180 -0.36 5.95 -14.30
CA ALA A 180 -1.76 5.77 -14.66
C ALA A 180 -2.47 7.07 -15.07
N GLY A 181 -1.83 8.23 -14.91
CA GLY A 181 -2.39 9.54 -15.23
C GLY A 181 -3.36 10.09 -14.17
N THR A 182 -3.32 9.57 -12.94
CA THR A 182 -4.12 10.10 -11.82
C THR A 182 -3.38 11.21 -11.10
N LEU A 183 -4.12 12.02 -10.33
CA LEU A 183 -3.51 12.82 -9.28
C LEU A 183 -2.94 11.91 -8.19
N THR A 184 -1.94 12.41 -7.47
CA THR A 184 -1.22 11.67 -6.44
C THR A 184 -1.17 12.41 -5.11
N CYS A 185 -1.27 11.68 -4.01
CA CYS A 185 -1.15 12.23 -2.66
C CYS A 185 -0.22 11.34 -1.83
N GLY A 186 0.87 11.91 -1.36
CA GLY A 186 1.78 11.27 -0.43
C GLY A 186 1.34 11.49 1.03
N VAL A 187 1.32 10.43 1.83
CA VAL A 187 1.13 10.52 3.28
C VAL A 187 2.47 10.44 4.00
N THR A 188 2.80 11.44 4.83
CA THR A 188 4.14 11.60 5.41
C THR A 188 4.34 10.86 6.74
N TYR A 189 3.30 10.24 7.26
CA TYR A 189 3.33 9.45 8.50
C TYR A 189 3.65 7.96 8.29
N GLY A 190 3.79 7.53 7.03
CA GLY A 190 4.09 6.14 6.64
C GLY A 190 5.58 5.78 6.68
N ASN A 191 6.02 5.00 5.70
CA ASN A 191 7.40 4.51 5.61
C ASN A 191 8.33 5.44 4.82
N GLY A 192 7.82 6.15 3.81
CA GLY A 192 8.57 7.12 3.03
C GLY A 192 8.75 8.46 3.75
N THR A 193 9.80 9.18 3.39
CA THR A 193 10.04 10.53 3.90
C THR A 193 9.30 11.57 3.07
N ARG A 194 9.07 12.76 3.62
CA ARG A 194 8.51 13.90 2.87
C ARG A 194 9.34 14.24 1.60
N GLU A 195 10.66 14.05 1.67
CA GLU A 195 11.56 14.29 0.55
C GLU A 195 11.35 13.24 -0.56
N ASP A 196 11.23 11.96 -0.19
CA ASP A 196 10.93 10.88 -1.15
C ASP A 196 9.60 11.11 -1.88
N LEU A 197 8.62 11.68 -1.20
CA LEU A 197 7.28 11.92 -1.71
C LEU A 197 7.11 13.28 -2.41
N SER A 198 8.19 14.05 -2.60
CA SER A 198 8.14 15.41 -3.17
C SER A 198 7.55 15.50 -4.58
N ASP A 199 7.54 14.40 -5.31
CA ASP A 199 6.96 14.28 -6.65
C ASP A 199 5.44 14.09 -6.67
N ALA A 200 4.79 13.92 -5.50
CA ALA A 200 3.34 13.85 -5.40
C ALA A 200 2.68 15.23 -5.62
N ASP A 201 1.48 15.25 -6.21
CA ASP A 201 0.71 16.50 -6.39
C ASP A 201 0.31 17.11 -5.04
N PHE A 202 0.11 16.28 -4.02
CA PHE A 202 -0.24 16.68 -2.65
C PHE A 202 0.54 15.89 -1.63
N LEU A 203 0.80 16.52 -0.48
CA LEU A 203 1.34 15.88 0.72
C LEU A 203 0.42 16.19 1.90
N ILE A 204 0.11 15.17 2.69
CA ILE A 204 -0.68 15.28 3.91
C ILE A 204 0.06 14.62 5.08
N ASP A 205 -0.08 15.22 6.26
CA ASP A 205 0.53 14.74 7.50
C ASP A 205 -0.47 13.96 8.38
N ASP A 206 -1.76 14.05 8.06
CA ASP A 206 -2.84 13.30 8.69
C ASP A 206 -3.86 12.86 7.64
N PHE A 207 -4.37 11.62 7.76
CA PHE A 207 -5.30 11.07 6.78
C PHE A 207 -6.60 11.86 6.63
N SER A 208 -7.02 12.57 7.68
CA SER A 208 -8.23 13.42 7.63
C SER A 208 -8.10 14.63 6.70
N GLU A 209 -6.87 15.05 6.37
CA GLU A 209 -6.61 16.15 5.45
C GLU A 209 -7.07 15.83 4.01
N LEU A 210 -7.27 14.54 3.66
CA LEU A 210 -7.89 14.16 2.39
C LEU A 210 -9.23 14.86 2.17
N MET A 211 -9.99 15.13 3.24
CA MET A 211 -11.27 15.84 3.13
C MET A 211 -11.14 17.26 2.60
N SER A 212 -10.00 17.89 2.78
CA SER A 212 -9.75 19.27 2.33
C SER A 212 -9.28 19.37 0.88
N LEU A 213 -8.87 18.25 0.28
CA LEU A 213 -8.43 18.16 -1.12
C LEU A 213 -9.60 17.96 -2.11
N LEU A 214 -10.83 17.69 -1.62
CA LEU A 214 -11.95 17.13 -2.40
C LEU A 214 -13.11 18.14 -2.63
#